data_931525404d8d2a467b9e9b82b29a7ea1
#
_entry.id   931525404d8d2a467b9e9b82b29a7ea1
#
_cell.length_a   1.000
_cell.length_b   1.000
_cell.length_c   1.000
_cell.angle_alpha   90.00
_cell.angle_beta   90.00
_cell.angle_gamma   90.00
#
_symmetry.space_group_name_H-M   'P 1'
#
loop_
_entity.id
_entity.type
_entity.pdbx_description
1 polymer ?
#
loop_
_entity_poly.entity_id
_entity_poly.type
_entity_poly.pdbx_seq_one_letter_code
_entity_poly.pdbx_strand_id
1 'polypeptide(L)'
;MGLYSYTDAINHMLLSSGEHLISDLTADAGVDTSVAQFILNQTIKAMVMRGIANNRYITTIAPDSSGKIVLPSNACYAQVVEPLFDPTTGEVIQTTLKSTNSGPVLFNITKQTDVFDRELDIEVIVTLGNASTYYGWDDIDSALQRGIMESAAREYQVITQGDLDVDKRLAVREQYHIARGRAADIFKKNRSILLGDNGTRAAVDRRGILSNDPYFTRTRF
;
A
#
# COMPACT_ATOMS: atom_id res chain seq x y z
N MET A 1 10.02 -3.12 12.93
CA MET A 1 9.97 -1.98 13.87
C MET A 1 10.49 -0.77 13.14
N GLY A 2 9.66 0.26 12.96
CA GLY A 2 10.02 1.49 12.26
C GLY A 2 11.09 2.26 13.06
N LEU A 3 11.95 3.00 12.35
CA LEU A 3 12.97 3.85 12.96
C LEU A 3 12.40 5.20 13.41
N TYR A 4 11.27 5.61 12.85
CA TYR A 4 10.64 6.90 13.11
C TYR A 4 9.35 6.70 13.89
N SER A 5 9.21 7.39 15.01
CA SER A 5 7.93 7.47 15.72
C SER A 5 6.92 8.28 14.91
N TYR A 6 5.64 8.12 15.21
CA TYR A 6 4.59 8.94 14.60
C TYR A 6 4.77 10.42 14.93
N THR A 7 5.22 10.75 16.15
CA THR A 7 5.55 12.12 16.58
C THR A 7 6.71 12.69 15.77
N ASP A 8 7.75 11.90 15.45
CA ASP A 8 8.85 12.36 14.58
C ASP A 8 8.34 12.74 13.19
N ALA A 9 7.37 12.01 12.66
CA ALA A 9 6.77 12.31 11.37
C ALA A 9 6.00 13.65 11.41
N ILE A 10 5.20 13.90 12.46
CA ILE A 10 4.51 15.18 12.66
C ILE A 10 5.52 16.31 12.81
N ASN A 11 6.55 16.14 13.63
CA ASN A 11 7.60 17.15 13.82
C ASN A 11 8.34 17.46 12.51
N HIS A 12 8.55 16.47 11.66
CA HIS A 12 9.14 16.69 10.35
C HIS A 12 8.27 17.58 9.46
N MET A 13 6.95 17.42 9.52
CA MET A 13 5.99 18.24 8.79
C MET A 13 5.98 19.69 9.32
N LEU A 14 5.84 19.86 10.64
CA LEU A 14 5.86 21.18 11.30
C LEU A 14 7.15 21.93 11.00
N LEU A 15 8.30 21.26 11.09
CA LEU A 15 9.60 21.86 10.77
C LEU A 15 9.71 22.30 9.30
N SER A 16 9.07 21.60 8.37
CA SER A 16 9.09 21.99 6.94
C SER A 16 8.41 23.32 6.67
N SER A 17 7.48 23.74 7.55
CA SER A 17 6.74 25.01 7.50
C SER A 17 7.25 26.02 8.53
N GLY A 18 8.34 25.72 9.26
CA GLY A 18 8.90 26.61 10.28
C GLY A 18 8.07 26.72 11.56
N GLU A 19 7.18 25.77 11.80
CA GLU A 19 6.36 25.67 13.00
C GLU A 19 7.14 25.08 14.18
N HIS A 20 6.60 25.26 15.38
CA HIS A 20 7.20 24.73 16.60
C HIS A 20 7.04 23.22 16.69
N LEU A 21 8.10 22.54 17.16
CA LEU A 21 8.07 21.12 17.41
C LEU A 21 7.21 20.79 18.64
N ILE A 22 6.57 19.64 18.61
CA ILE A 22 5.78 19.11 19.72
C ILE A 22 6.53 17.99 20.44
N SER A 23 6.32 17.87 21.75
CA SER A 23 6.84 16.77 22.56
C SER A 23 5.84 15.65 22.75
N ASP A 24 4.56 15.98 22.79
CA ASP A 24 3.44 15.07 23.00
C ASP A 24 2.25 15.44 22.14
N LEU A 25 1.73 14.46 21.40
CA LEU A 25 0.56 14.63 20.50
C LEU A 25 -0.73 15.00 21.23
N THR A 26 -0.85 14.63 22.50
CA THR A 26 -2.05 14.87 23.31
C THR A 26 -1.96 16.18 24.10
N ALA A 27 -0.79 16.52 24.59
CA ALA A 27 -0.55 17.72 25.36
C ALA A 27 -0.42 18.96 24.47
N ASP A 28 0.16 18.80 23.28
CA ASP A 28 0.47 19.88 22.33
C ASP A 28 -0.54 19.91 21.16
N ALA A 29 -1.80 19.52 21.40
CA ALA A 29 -2.85 19.41 20.39
C ALA A 29 -3.33 20.80 19.92
N GLY A 30 -2.51 21.47 19.12
CA GLY A 30 -2.88 22.70 18.40
C GLY A 30 -3.59 22.41 17.06
N VAL A 31 -4.05 23.49 16.41
CA VAL A 31 -4.69 23.40 15.08
C VAL A 31 -3.70 22.82 14.07
N ASP A 32 -2.45 23.30 14.07
CA ASP A 32 -1.40 22.90 13.13
C ASP A 32 -1.03 21.41 13.31
N THR A 33 -0.94 20.95 14.57
CA THR A 33 -0.73 19.54 14.91
C THR A 33 -1.88 18.66 14.39
N SER A 34 -3.13 19.11 14.53
CA SER A 34 -4.30 18.37 14.06
C SER A 34 -4.35 18.29 12.54
N VAL A 35 -4.00 19.35 11.82
CA VAL A 35 -3.89 19.37 10.37
C VAL A 35 -2.76 18.43 9.91
N ALA A 36 -1.60 18.50 10.55
CA ALA A 36 -0.47 17.62 10.26
C ALA A 36 -0.84 16.14 10.47
N GLN A 37 -1.52 15.81 11.57
CA GLN A 37 -2.02 14.44 11.82
C GLN A 37 -2.99 13.98 10.74
N PHE A 38 -3.93 14.83 10.34
CA PHE A 38 -4.88 14.50 9.29
C PHE A 38 -4.18 14.18 7.97
N ILE A 39 -3.26 15.04 7.52
CA ILE A 39 -2.51 14.86 6.27
C ILE A 39 -1.65 13.60 6.33
N LEU A 40 -0.91 13.40 7.43
CA LEU A 40 -0.07 12.21 7.61
C LEU A 40 -0.90 10.93 7.52
N ASN A 41 -2.04 10.88 8.20
CA ASN A 41 -2.94 9.73 8.16
C ASN A 41 -3.49 9.44 6.76
N GLN A 42 -3.84 10.48 5.99
CA GLN A 42 -4.28 10.31 4.59
C GLN A 42 -3.14 9.78 3.71
N THR A 43 -1.93 10.29 3.90
CA THR A 43 -0.74 9.84 3.15
C THR A 43 -0.39 8.39 3.48
N ILE A 44 -0.45 7.99 4.77
CA ILE A 44 -0.26 6.58 5.20
C ILE A 44 -1.29 5.68 4.52
N LYS A 45 -2.58 6.02 4.60
CA LYS A 45 -3.66 5.25 3.97
C LYS A 45 -3.43 5.10 2.46
N ALA A 46 -3.12 6.18 1.77
CA ALA A 46 -2.89 6.17 0.33
C ALA A 46 -1.71 5.26 -0.07
N MET A 47 -0.65 5.22 0.73
CA MET A 47 0.50 4.33 0.50
C MET A 47 0.18 2.87 0.81
N VAL A 48 -0.48 2.60 1.94
CA VAL A 48 -0.86 1.24 2.36
C VAL A 48 -1.85 0.61 1.38
N MET A 49 -2.81 1.37 0.86
CA MET A 49 -3.80 0.88 -0.12
C MET A 49 -3.17 0.48 -1.47
N ARG A 50 -1.97 0.93 -1.79
CA ARG A 50 -1.23 0.49 -2.98
C ARG A 50 -0.58 -0.89 -2.82
N GLY A 51 -0.60 -1.43 -1.61
CA GLY A 51 0.02 -2.70 -1.25
C GLY A 51 1.52 -2.58 -1.02
N ILE A 52 1.92 -2.81 0.22
CA ILE A 52 3.31 -2.93 0.65
C ILE A 52 3.60 -4.36 1.07
N ALA A 53 4.87 -4.72 1.26
CA ALA A 53 5.28 -6.09 1.56
C ALA A 53 4.57 -6.70 2.78
N ASN A 54 4.20 -5.88 3.77
CA ASN A 54 3.60 -6.34 5.01
C ASN A 54 2.06 -6.50 4.95
N ASN A 55 1.38 -5.94 3.93
CA ASN A 55 -0.08 -6.00 3.85
C ASN A 55 -0.61 -6.59 2.55
N ARG A 56 0.26 -7.07 1.68
CA ARG A 56 -0.07 -7.67 0.39
C ARG A 56 0.40 -9.11 0.37
N TYR A 57 -0.51 -10.05 0.18
CA TYR A 57 -0.20 -11.47 0.13
C TYR A 57 -1.13 -12.20 -0.85
N ILE A 58 -0.68 -13.38 -1.29
CA ILE A 58 -1.48 -14.28 -2.12
C ILE A 58 -1.98 -15.41 -1.22
N THR A 59 -3.25 -15.74 -1.35
CA THR A 59 -3.88 -16.84 -0.61
C THR A 59 -4.87 -17.56 -1.51
N THR A 60 -4.94 -18.89 -1.36
CA THR A 60 -5.94 -19.71 -2.03
C THR A 60 -7.20 -19.74 -1.18
N ILE A 61 -8.33 -19.34 -1.73
CA ILE A 61 -9.61 -19.30 -1.02
C ILE A 61 -10.64 -20.11 -1.81
N ALA A 62 -11.26 -21.08 -1.12
CA ALA A 62 -12.37 -21.85 -1.65
C ALA A 62 -13.70 -21.11 -1.44
N PRO A 63 -14.69 -21.27 -2.35
CA PRO A 63 -16.04 -20.77 -2.15
C PRO A 63 -16.71 -21.40 -0.93
N ASP A 64 -17.54 -20.67 -0.23
CA ASP A 64 -18.40 -21.19 0.83
C ASP A 64 -19.57 -22.03 0.27
N SER A 65 -20.47 -22.49 1.15
CA SER A 65 -21.64 -23.30 0.76
C SER A 65 -22.62 -22.55 -0.17
N SER A 66 -22.56 -21.24 -0.25
CA SER A 66 -23.33 -20.40 -1.16
C SER A 66 -22.58 -20.05 -2.46
N GLY A 67 -21.37 -20.58 -2.63
CA GLY A 67 -20.50 -20.31 -3.77
C GLY A 67 -19.73 -19.01 -3.66
N LYS A 68 -19.74 -18.33 -2.52
CA LYS A 68 -19.07 -17.03 -2.36
C LYS A 68 -17.65 -17.19 -1.82
N ILE A 69 -16.73 -16.43 -2.36
CA ILE A 69 -15.38 -16.30 -1.84
C ILE A 69 -15.33 -15.12 -0.87
N VAL A 70 -15.32 -15.46 0.43
CA VAL A 70 -15.27 -14.47 1.52
C VAL A 70 -13.83 -14.04 1.76
N LEU A 71 -13.60 -12.74 1.74
CA LEU A 71 -12.29 -12.12 1.94
C LEU A 71 -12.10 -11.69 3.41
N PRO A 72 -10.86 -11.47 3.87
CA PRO A 72 -10.62 -10.91 5.20
C PRO A 72 -11.40 -9.60 5.42
N SER A 73 -11.91 -9.41 6.62
CA SER A 73 -12.76 -8.24 6.96
C SER A 73 -12.06 -6.88 6.77
N ASN A 74 -10.74 -6.88 6.83
CA ASN A 74 -9.88 -5.72 6.61
C ASN A 74 -9.31 -5.64 5.18
N ALA A 75 -9.80 -6.46 4.24
CA ALA A 75 -9.39 -6.38 2.84
C ALA A 75 -9.84 -5.05 2.23
N CYS A 76 -8.94 -4.36 1.56
CA CYS A 76 -9.21 -3.14 0.80
C CYS A 76 -9.04 -3.30 -0.71
N TYR A 77 -8.39 -4.40 -1.13
CA TYR A 77 -8.23 -4.78 -2.52
C TYR A 77 -8.14 -6.29 -2.63
N ALA A 78 -8.72 -6.84 -3.70
CA ALA A 78 -8.58 -8.25 -4.05
C ALA A 78 -8.63 -8.42 -5.57
N GLN A 79 -7.74 -9.26 -6.08
CA GLN A 79 -7.68 -9.63 -7.49
C GLN A 79 -7.22 -11.08 -7.63
N VAL A 80 -7.77 -11.79 -8.60
CA VAL A 80 -7.31 -13.15 -8.94
C VAL A 80 -5.93 -13.06 -9.59
N VAL A 81 -5.01 -13.91 -9.14
CA VAL A 81 -3.59 -13.93 -9.59
C VAL A 81 -3.48 -14.43 -11.01
N GLU A 82 -4.19 -15.50 -11.33
CA GLU A 82 -4.23 -16.06 -12.70
C GLU A 82 -5.47 -15.53 -13.44
N PRO A 83 -5.34 -15.13 -14.70
CA PRO A 83 -6.50 -14.68 -15.45
C PRO A 83 -7.54 -15.79 -15.55
N LEU A 84 -8.74 -15.51 -15.08
CA LEU A 84 -9.90 -16.36 -15.27
C LEU A 84 -10.46 -16.12 -16.65
N PHE A 85 -10.78 -17.23 -17.36
CA PHE A 85 -11.45 -17.14 -18.66
C PHE A 85 -12.86 -17.69 -18.55
N ASP A 86 -13.80 -17.04 -19.21
CA ASP A 86 -15.14 -17.59 -19.40
C ASP A 86 -15.03 -18.81 -20.32
N PRO A 87 -15.49 -20.00 -19.87
CA PRO A 87 -15.39 -21.21 -20.68
C PRO A 87 -16.24 -21.17 -21.96
N THR A 88 -17.23 -20.26 -22.01
CA THR A 88 -18.15 -20.13 -23.15
C THR A 88 -17.66 -19.10 -24.16
N THR A 89 -17.17 -17.94 -23.70
CA THR A 89 -16.76 -16.83 -24.58
C THR A 89 -15.25 -16.74 -24.78
N GLY A 90 -14.45 -17.35 -23.90
CA GLY A 90 -13.00 -17.20 -23.87
C GLY A 90 -12.53 -15.82 -23.39
N GLU A 91 -13.43 -14.95 -22.92
CA GLU A 91 -13.11 -13.63 -22.43
C GLU A 91 -12.50 -13.68 -21.02
N VAL A 92 -11.61 -12.73 -20.73
CA VAL A 92 -11.02 -12.60 -19.40
C VAL A 92 -12.07 -12.10 -18.41
N ILE A 93 -12.28 -12.86 -17.35
CA ILE A 93 -13.16 -12.48 -16.25
C ILE A 93 -12.45 -11.46 -15.36
N GLN A 94 -13.00 -10.26 -15.27
CA GLN A 94 -12.53 -9.24 -14.35
C GLN A 94 -13.15 -9.44 -12.96
N THR A 95 -12.34 -9.36 -11.93
CA THR A 95 -12.77 -9.50 -10.55
C THR A 95 -12.43 -8.26 -9.73
N THR A 96 -13.21 -7.99 -8.69
CA THR A 96 -12.99 -6.91 -7.74
C THR A 96 -13.51 -7.30 -6.36
N LEU A 97 -13.16 -6.50 -5.36
CA LEU A 97 -13.73 -6.59 -4.02
C LEU A 97 -15.09 -5.89 -4.00
N LYS A 98 -16.10 -6.56 -3.44
CA LYS A 98 -17.43 -6.00 -3.16
C LYS A 98 -17.73 -6.10 -1.67
N SER A 99 -18.07 -4.98 -1.05
CA SER A 99 -18.53 -4.96 0.34
C SER A 99 -19.98 -5.42 0.43
N THR A 100 -20.25 -6.34 1.36
CA THR A 100 -21.60 -6.82 1.67
C THR A 100 -21.85 -6.67 3.17
N ASN A 101 -23.12 -6.87 3.61
CA ASN A 101 -23.49 -6.83 5.02
C ASN A 101 -22.78 -7.93 5.85
N SER A 102 -22.37 -9.02 5.21
CA SER A 102 -21.65 -10.15 5.84
C SER A 102 -20.13 -10.02 5.73
N GLY A 103 -19.61 -8.95 5.13
CA GLY A 103 -18.19 -8.71 4.92
C GLY A 103 -17.81 -8.56 3.46
N PRO A 104 -16.52 -8.35 3.15
CA PRO A 104 -16.06 -8.23 1.78
C PRO A 104 -16.04 -9.59 1.08
N VAL A 105 -16.49 -9.62 -0.17
CA VAL A 105 -16.47 -10.81 -1.03
C VAL A 105 -15.81 -10.49 -2.37
N LEU A 106 -15.28 -11.53 -3.03
CA LEU A 106 -14.84 -11.41 -4.40
C LEU A 106 -16.07 -11.28 -5.32
N PHE A 107 -16.00 -10.39 -6.30
CA PHE A 107 -17.08 -10.14 -7.24
C PHE A 107 -16.57 -10.23 -8.69
N ASN A 108 -17.29 -10.99 -9.51
CA ASN A 108 -17.04 -11.12 -10.93
C ASN A 108 -17.76 -9.97 -11.64
N ILE A 109 -17.01 -9.00 -12.17
CA ILE A 109 -17.56 -7.82 -12.85
C ILE A 109 -18.19 -8.23 -14.21
N THR A 110 -17.56 -9.15 -14.92
CA THR A 110 -17.99 -9.56 -16.27
C THR A 110 -19.35 -10.25 -16.22
N LYS A 111 -19.56 -11.15 -15.25
CA LYS A 111 -20.82 -11.90 -15.08
C LYS A 111 -21.80 -11.27 -14.09
N GLN A 112 -21.42 -10.16 -13.43
CA GLN A 112 -22.23 -9.48 -12.41
C GLN A 112 -22.68 -10.43 -11.28
N THR A 113 -21.79 -11.32 -10.81
CA THR A 113 -22.10 -12.32 -9.79
C THR A 113 -20.98 -12.40 -8.74
N ASP A 114 -21.32 -12.83 -7.54
CA ASP A 114 -20.39 -13.14 -6.46
C ASP A 114 -20.22 -14.67 -6.24
N VAL A 115 -20.76 -15.48 -7.18
CA VAL A 115 -20.70 -16.93 -7.12
C VAL A 115 -19.56 -17.45 -7.98
N PHE A 116 -18.74 -18.32 -7.39
CA PHE A 116 -17.62 -19.03 -8.01
C PHE A 116 -17.78 -20.53 -7.77
N ASP A 117 -17.29 -21.34 -8.68
CA ASP A 117 -17.42 -22.80 -8.70
C ASP A 117 -16.15 -23.53 -8.24
N ARG A 118 -15.07 -22.81 -8.02
CA ARG A 118 -13.77 -23.37 -7.63
C ARG A 118 -12.99 -22.45 -6.71
N GLU A 119 -11.99 -23.02 -6.05
CA GLU A 119 -10.98 -22.25 -5.33
C GLU A 119 -10.12 -21.40 -6.27
N LEU A 120 -9.69 -20.25 -5.80
CA LEU A 120 -8.91 -19.29 -6.57
C LEU A 120 -7.73 -18.78 -5.74
N ASP A 121 -6.60 -18.58 -6.43
CA ASP A 121 -5.47 -17.84 -5.88
C ASP A 121 -5.75 -16.35 -6.02
N ILE A 122 -5.86 -15.67 -4.89
CA ILE A 122 -6.26 -14.29 -4.81
C ILE A 122 -5.14 -13.49 -4.16
N GLU A 123 -4.74 -12.41 -4.82
CA GLU A 123 -3.90 -11.39 -4.23
C GLU A 123 -4.80 -10.44 -3.43
N VAL A 124 -4.51 -10.32 -2.14
CA VAL A 124 -5.27 -9.49 -1.21
C VAL A 124 -4.37 -8.42 -0.63
N ILE A 125 -4.87 -7.18 -0.57
CA ILE A 125 -4.27 -6.09 0.19
C ILE A 125 -5.20 -5.81 1.36
N VAL A 126 -4.64 -5.81 2.57
CA VAL A 126 -5.39 -5.53 3.80
C VAL A 126 -4.98 -4.20 4.41
N THR A 127 -5.89 -3.57 5.13
CA THR A 127 -5.54 -2.38 5.92
C THR A 127 -4.65 -2.76 7.09
N LEU A 128 -3.64 -1.93 7.37
CA LEU A 128 -2.80 -2.05 8.55
C LEU A 128 -3.40 -1.22 9.69
N GLY A 129 -3.70 -1.87 10.82
CA GLY A 129 -4.21 -1.21 12.00
C GLY A 129 -5.47 -0.35 11.78
N ASN A 130 -5.71 0.57 12.70
CA ASN A 130 -6.81 1.53 12.69
C ASN A 130 -6.33 2.93 13.13
N ALA A 131 -7.24 3.86 13.37
CA ALA A 131 -6.88 5.22 13.79
C ALA A 131 -6.09 5.26 15.11
N SER A 132 -6.36 4.35 16.08
CA SER A 132 -5.63 4.30 17.35
C SER A 132 -4.21 3.75 17.24
N THR A 133 -3.91 3.02 16.16
CA THR A 133 -2.56 2.51 15.83
C THR A 133 -1.92 3.31 14.70
N TYR A 134 -2.42 4.52 14.43
CA TYR A 134 -1.94 5.37 13.33
C TYR A 134 -1.82 4.60 12.00
N TYR A 135 -2.85 3.77 11.72
CA TYR A 135 -2.93 2.95 10.50
C TYR A 135 -1.72 2.05 10.27
N GLY A 136 -1.16 1.50 11.35
CA GLY A 136 -0.03 0.58 11.28
C GLY A 136 1.30 1.25 10.97
N TRP A 137 1.49 2.51 11.38
CA TRP A 137 2.73 3.25 11.17
C TRP A 137 3.99 2.46 11.55
N ASP A 138 3.97 1.78 12.71
CA ASP A 138 5.11 1.02 13.23
C ASP A 138 5.42 -0.25 12.42
N ASP A 139 4.47 -0.75 11.63
CA ASP A 139 4.60 -1.91 10.76
C ASP A 139 5.20 -1.56 9.39
N ILE A 140 5.29 -0.26 9.06
CA ILE A 140 5.84 0.23 7.81
C ILE A 140 7.37 0.22 7.88
N ASP A 141 8.03 -0.18 6.79
CA ASP A 141 9.49 -0.12 6.69
C ASP A 141 10.02 1.31 6.82
N SER A 142 11.13 1.48 7.52
CA SER A 142 11.72 2.80 7.79
C SER A 142 12.07 3.61 6.53
N ALA A 143 12.47 2.95 5.45
CA ALA A 143 12.74 3.63 4.19
C ALA A 143 11.44 4.15 3.56
N LEU A 144 10.34 3.40 3.68
CA LEU A 144 9.02 3.83 3.23
C LEU A 144 8.41 4.87 4.17
N GLN A 145 8.56 4.71 5.50
CA GLN A 145 8.19 5.75 6.47
C GLN A 145 8.81 7.10 6.08
N ARG A 146 10.11 7.12 5.73
CA ARG A 146 10.76 8.35 5.29
C ARG A 146 10.11 8.94 4.03
N GLY A 147 9.75 8.12 3.06
CA GLY A 147 9.03 8.55 1.85
C GLY A 147 7.66 9.17 2.18
N ILE A 148 6.92 8.54 3.09
CA ILE A 148 5.62 9.04 3.57
C ILE A 148 5.78 10.38 4.28
N MET A 149 6.80 10.53 5.15
CA MET A 149 7.11 11.78 5.85
C MET A 149 7.38 12.92 4.87
N GLU A 150 8.17 12.69 3.83
CA GLU A 150 8.47 13.73 2.83
C GLU A 150 7.24 14.11 2.01
N SER A 151 6.40 13.13 1.64
CA SER A 151 5.15 13.38 0.91
C SER A 151 4.17 14.18 1.75
N ALA A 152 3.98 13.79 3.02
CA ALA A 152 3.10 14.49 3.95
C ALA A 152 3.60 15.91 4.28
N ALA A 153 4.93 16.08 4.45
CA ALA A 153 5.53 17.38 4.70
C ALA A 153 5.34 18.35 3.52
N ARG A 154 5.44 17.82 2.29
CA ARG A 154 5.18 18.61 1.10
C ARG A 154 3.72 19.06 1.02
N GLU A 155 2.78 18.15 1.23
CA GLU A 155 1.35 18.46 1.22
C GLU A 155 0.99 19.46 2.32
N TYR A 156 1.54 19.28 3.51
CA TYR A 156 1.35 20.20 4.64
C TYR A 156 1.86 21.62 4.32
N GLN A 157 3.08 21.73 3.77
CA GLN A 157 3.67 23.00 3.39
C GLN A 157 2.86 23.72 2.31
N VAL A 158 2.35 23.01 1.31
CA VAL A 158 1.50 23.59 0.27
C VAL A 158 0.20 24.14 0.85
N ILE A 159 -0.40 23.46 1.82
CA ILE A 159 -1.66 23.88 2.45
C ILE A 159 -1.43 25.06 3.40
N THR A 160 -0.32 25.08 4.15
CA THR A 160 -0.11 26.10 5.21
C THR A 160 0.58 27.34 4.69
N GLN A 161 1.56 27.22 3.81
CA GLN A 161 2.39 28.36 3.35
C GLN A 161 2.32 28.61 1.84
N GLY A 162 2.25 27.55 1.03
CA GLY A 162 2.20 27.67 -0.42
C GLY A 162 3.50 28.21 -1.07
N ASP A 163 4.66 28.08 -0.41
CA ASP A 163 5.94 28.52 -0.95
C ASP A 163 6.44 27.59 -2.05
N LEU A 164 6.50 28.10 -3.29
CA LEU A 164 6.88 27.34 -4.47
C LEU A 164 8.34 26.86 -4.46
N ASP A 165 9.25 27.58 -3.83
CA ASP A 165 10.66 27.19 -3.79
C ASP A 165 10.92 26.12 -2.73
N VAL A 166 10.18 26.17 -1.63
CA VAL A 166 10.16 25.09 -0.63
C VAL A 166 9.52 23.83 -1.26
N ASP A 167 8.37 23.98 -1.96
CA ASP A 167 7.70 22.87 -2.63
C ASP A 167 8.60 22.14 -3.62
N LYS A 168 9.35 22.85 -4.48
CA LYS A 168 10.31 22.24 -5.43
C LYS A 168 11.37 21.41 -4.72
N ARG A 169 11.91 21.91 -3.60
CA ARG A 169 12.92 21.19 -2.80
C ARG A 169 12.34 19.94 -2.15
N LEU A 170 11.14 20.06 -1.57
CA LEU A 170 10.43 18.93 -0.98
C LEU A 170 10.04 17.89 -2.03
N ALA A 171 9.63 18.31 -3.24
CA ALA A 171 9.29 17.41 -4.34
C ALA A 171 10.47 16.50 -4.74
N VAL A 172 11.69 17.04 -4.83
CA VAL A 172 12.88 16.26 -5.14
C VAL A 172 13.19 15.24 -4.04
N ARG A 173 13.07 15.66 -2.78
CA ARG A 173 13.28 14.79 -1.61
C ARG A 173 12.21 13.67 -1.54
N GLU A 174 10.95 14.02 -1.76
CA GLU A 174 9.84 13.08 -1.84
C GLU A 174 10.10 12.00 -2.88
N GLN A 175 10.41 12.39 -4.13
CA GLN A 175 10.69 11.45 -5.21
C GLN A 175 11.83 10.49 -4.86
N TYR A 176 12.93 11.02 -4.32
CA TYR A 176 14.06 10.21 -3.91
C TYR A 176 13.70 9.20 -2.81
N HIS A 177 13.03 9.64 -1.75
CA HIS A 177 12.70 8.78 -0.62
C HIS A 177 11.59 7.77 -0.94
N ILE A 178 10.59 8.14 -1.73
CA ILE A 178 9.58 7.19 -2.22
C ILE A 178 10.20 6.12 -3.10
N ALA A 179 11.07 6.49 -4.04
CA ALA A 179 11.76 5.52 -4.89
C ALA A 179 12.60 4.55 -4.06
N ARG A 180 13.34 5.05 -3.08
CA ARG A 180 14.13 4.23 -2.16
C ARG A 180 13.25 3.32 -1.28
N GLY A 181 12.13 3.83 -0.76
CA GLY A 181 11.18 3.06 0.04
C GLY A 181 10.57 1.91 -0.77
N ARG A 182 10.14 2.18 -2.01
CA ARG A 182 9.62 1.14 -2.92
C ARG A 182 10.67 0.10 -3.28
N ALA A 183 11.90 0.51 -3.54
CA ALA A 183 12.99 -0.43 -3.81
C ALA A 183 13.24 -1.36 -2.62
N ALA A 184 13.24 -0.84 -1.39
CA ALA A 184 13.39 -1.65 -0.17
C ALA A 184 12.22 -2.62 0.01
N ASP A 185 10.99 -2.20 -0.28
CA ASP A 185 9.79 -3.02 -0.19
C ASP A 185 9.80 -4.16 -1.22
N ILE A 186 10.15 -3.87 -2.47
CA ILE A 186 10.32 -4.88 -3.54
C ILE A 186 11.43 -5.88 -3.16
N PHE A 187 12.54 -5.41 -2.59
CA PHE A 187 13.64 -6.28 -2.18
C PHE A 187 13.20 -7.25 -1.08
N LYS A 188 12.42 -6.80 -0.10
CA LYS A 188 11.86 -7.67 0.95
C LYS A 188 10.92 -8.71 0.37
N LYS A 189 10.02 -8.31 -0.54
CA LYS A 189 9.10 -9.20 -1.22
C LYS A 189 9.87 -10.29 -2.00
N ASN A 190 10.87 -9.91 -2.77
CA ASN A 190 11.67 -10.85 -3.55
C ASN A 190 12.52 -11.78 -2.68
N ARG A 191 13.04 -11.29 -1.55
CA ARG A 191 13.78 -12.14 -0.61
C ARG A 191 12.90 -13.19 0.05
N SER A 192 11.65 -12.84 0.37
CA SER A 192 10.67 -13.79 0.90
C SER A 192 10.34 -14.89 -0.11
N ILE A 193 10.24 -14.56 -1.39
CA ILE A 193 10.03 -15.54 -2.49
C ILE A 193 11.25 -16.43 -2.68
N LEU A 194 12.47 -15.88 -2.54
CA LEU A 194 13.72 -16.64 -2.69
C LEU A 194 14.03 -17.55 -1.48
N LEU A 195 13.53 -17.21 -0.29
CA LEU A 195 13.71 -17.98 0.94
C LEU A 195 12.53 -18.90 1.26
N GLY A 196 11.42 -18.78 0.52
CA GLY A 196 10.30 -19.71 0.61
C GLY A 196 10.73 -21.11 0.15
N ASP A 197 10.53 -22.04 1.05
CA ASP A 197 10.84 -23.47 0.95
C ASP A 197 10.30 -24.05 -0.37
N ASN A 198 11.17 -24.33 -1.28
CA ASN A 198 11.11 -25.14 -2.49
C ASN A 198 11.74 -24.42 -3.69
N GLY A 199 13.00 -24.77 -3.94
CA GLY A 199 13.85 -24.25 -5.00
C GLY A 199 13.35 -24.40 -6.45
N THR A 200 12.11 -24.78 -6.66
CA THR A 200 11.48 -24.95 -7.99
C THR A 200 10.69 -23.73 -8.47
N ARG A 201 10.23 -22.85 -7.58
CA ARG A 201 9.48 -21.63 -7.97
C ARG A 201 10.38 -20.46 -8.40
N ALA A 202 11.63 -20.43 -7.97
CA ALA A 202 12.57 -19.36 -8.30
C ALA A 202 12.97 -19.30 -9.79
N ALA A 203 12.75 -20.36 -10.55
CA ALA A 203 13.13 -20.43 -11.96
C ALA A 203 12.08 -19.81 -12.90
N VAL A 204 10.83 -19.73 -12.48
CA VAL A 204 9.71 -19.28 -13.34
C VAL A 204 9.60 -17.77 -13.39
N ASP A 205 9.97 -17.08 -12.33
CA ASP A 205 9.62 -15.66 -12.17
C ASP A 205 10.67 -14.66 -12.66
N ARG A 206 11.87 -15.10 -13.01
CA ARG A 206 12.90 -14.18 -13.55
C ARG A 206 12.53 -13.52 -14.88
N ARG A 207 11.58 -14.06 -15.63
CA ARG A 207 11.12 -13.48 -16.90
C ARG A 207 9.88 -12.60 -16.75
N GLY A 208 9.01 -12.83 -15.76
CA GLY A 208 7.75 -12.10 -15.57
C GLY A 208 7.91 -10.75 -14.86
N ILE A 209 8.81 -10.67 -13.89
CA ILE A 209 8.97 -9.46 -13.07
C ILE A 209 9.64 -8.30 -13.83
N LEU A 210 10.46 -8.61 -14.84
CA LEU A 210 11.19 -7.59 -15.63
C LEU A 210 10.42 -7.09 -16.86
N SER A 211 9.28 -7.71 -17.22
CA SER A 211 8.57 -7.36 -18.46
C SER A 211 7.40 -6.40 -18.27
N ASN A 212 6.92 -6.15 -17.04
CA ASN A 212 5.71 -5.35 -16.79
C ASN A 212 5.93 -4.05 -16.01
N ASP A 213 7.17 -3.63 -15.80
CA ASP A 213 7.42 -2.29 -15.25
C ASP A 213 7.67 -1.31 -16.41
N PRO A 214 6.69 -0.42 -16.75
CA PRO A 214 6.83 0.53 -17.85
C PRO A 214 7.91 1.60 -17.62
N TYR A 215 8.55 1.61 -16.44
CA TYR A 215 9.58 2.59 -16.07
C TYR A 215 11.02 2.04 -16.12
N PHE A 216 11.21 0.76 -16.45
CA PHE A 216 12.54 0.21 -16.68
C PHE A 216 12.93 0.31 -18.15
N THR A 217 13.26 1.51 -18.61
CA THR A 217 14.00 1.69 -19.87
C THR A 217 15.43 1.21 -19.67
N ARG A 218 15.79 0.13 -20.36
CA ARG A 218 17.16 -0.36 -20.49
C ARG A 218 18.04 0.76 -21.08
N THR A 219 18.81 1.44 -20.28
CA THR A 219 20.04 2.08 -20.77
C THR A 219 21.08 0.98 -20.94
N ARG A 220 21.32 0.58 -22.19
CA ARG A 220 22.52 -0.19 -22.56
C ARG A 220 23.72 0.77 -22.52
N PHE A 221 24.69 0.42 -21.73
CA PHE A 221 26.07 0.82 -21.93
C PHE A 221 26.77 -0.28 -22.74
#